data_a81087ace7d8f35cb9d98b17a054332b
#
_entry.id   a81087ace7d8f35cb9d98b17a054332b
#
_cell.length_a   1.000
_cell.length_b   1.000
_cell.length_c   1.000
_cell.angle_alpha   90.00
_cell.angle_beta   90.00
_cell.angle_gamma   90.00
#
_symmetry.space_group_name_H-M   'P 1'
#
loop_
_entity.id
_entity.type
_entity.pdbx_description
1 polymer ?
#
loop_
_entity_poly.entity_id
_entity_poly.type
_entity_poly.pdbx_seq_one_letter_code
_entity_poly.pdbx_strand_id
1 'polypeptide(L)'
;MIAKAHIINRFVRYVTVDKESDPNSPSTPSSQNQWDLANALAQELKDIGMSEVSIDEHAYIMATLPSNVEHHVPTIGFISHFDTSPDFTGANVKPRVIENYDGEDIVLNKDQNIILSPKEFDDLLLYVGNTLIVTDGTTLLGADDKAGITEIVSAMEYLIKHPEIKHGPIKVGFTPDEEIGRGAHKFDVTKFGADWAYTMDGSQIGEL
;
A
#
# COMPACT_ATOMS: atom_id res chain seq x y z
N MET A 1 0.15 9.19 -18.43
CA MET A 1 -0.64 8.20 -17.62
C MET A 1 0.26 7.03 -17.31
N ILE A 2 0.26 6.54 -16.08
CA ILE A 2 1.04 5.34 -15.67
C ILE A 2 0.43 4.11 -16.35
N ALA A 3 1.28 3.23 -16.89
CA ALA A 3 0.80 2.00 -17.51
C ALA A 3 0.19 1.06 -16.45
N LYS A 4 -1.01 0.53 -16.70
CA LYS A 4 -1.71 -0.42 -15.81
C LYS A 4 -0.82 -1.57 -15.35
N ALA A 5 -0.06 -2.17 -16.27
CA ALA A 5 0.85 -3.25 -15.96
C ALA A 5 1.95 -2.86 -14.95
N HIS A 6 2.40 -1.60 -14.97
CA HIS A 6 3.39 -1.11 -14.01
C HIS A 6 2.82 -1.05 -12.59
N ILE A 7 1.60 -0.55 -12.45
CA ILE A 7 0.88 -0.50 -11.15
C ILE A 7 0.63 -1.91 -10.62
N ILE A 8 0.11 -2.82 -11.46
CA ILE A 8 -0.13 -4.22 -11.10
C ILE A 8 1.16 -4.90 -10.63
N ASN A 9 2.25 -4.74 -11.37
CA ASN A 9 3.53 -5.37 -11.03
C ASN A 9 4.10 -4.83 -9.71
N ARG A 10 3.93 -3.53 -9.42
CA ARG A 10 4.31 -2.92 -8.14
C ARG A 10 3.50 -3.54 -7.00
N PHE A 11 2.19 -3.54 -7.11
CA PHE A 11 1.29 -4.12 -6.11
C PHE A 11 1.61 -5.60 -5.84
N VAL A 12 1.75 -6.40 -6.89
CA VAL A 12 2.09 -7.84 -6.77
C VAL A 12 3.39 -8.06 -6.01
N ARG A 13 4.42 -7.24 -6.26
CA ARG A 13 5.68 -7.30 -5.48
C ARG A 13 5.46 -7.05 -3.99
N TYR A 14 4.63 -6.07 -3.65
CA TYR A 14 4.40 -5.72 -2.25
C TYR A 14 3.61 -6.80 -1.51
N VAL A 15 2.56 -7.34 -2.11
CA VAL A 15 1.72 -8.35 -1.45
C VAL A 15 2.43 -9.69 -1.27
N THR A 16 3.45 -9.99 -2.07
CA THR A 16 4.20 -11.27 -1.96
C THR A 16 5.24 -11.30 -0.85
N VAL A 17 5.57 -10.15 -0.24
CA VAL A 17 6.45 -10.09 0.94
C VAL A 17 5.62 -10.42 2.18
N ASP A 18 6.13 -11.30 3.05
CA ASP A 18 5.52 -11.56 4.36
C ASP A 18 5.78 -10.39 5.32
N LYS A 19 4.72 -9.87 5.97
CA LYS A 19 4.76 -8.68 6.84
C LYS A 19 3.63 -8.65 7.85
N GLU A 20 3.16 -9.84 8.27
CA GLU A 20 2.09 -10.00 9.26
C GLU A 20 2.50 -9.37 10.60
N SER A 21 1.61 -8.59 11.21
CA SER A 21 1.80 -8.02 12.54
C SER A 21 1.51 -9.04 13.65
N ASP A 22 2.14 -8.87 14.82
CA ASP A 22 1.96 -9.74 15.99
C ASP A 22 1.40 -8.94 17.18
N PRO A 23 0.11 -9.11 17.53
CA PRO A 23 -0.51 -8.39 18.64
C PRO A 23 0.09 -8.73 20.01
N ASN A 24 0.80 -9.86 20.15
CA ASN A 24 1.42 -10.28 21.39
C ASN A 24 2.85 -9.77 21.55
N SER A 25 3.45 -9.23 20.49
CA SER A 25 4.79 -8.67 20.55
C SER A 25 4.79 -7.30 21.23
N PRO A 26 5.72 -7.01 22.17
CA PRO A 26 5.89 -5.69 22.77
C PRO A 26 6.69 -4.72 21.90
N SER A 27 7.31 -5.18 20.82
CA SER A 27 8.17 -4.37 19.96
C SER A 27 7.37 -3.58 18.91
N THR A 28 8.03 -2.59 18.30
CA THR A 28 7.59 -1.89 17.09
C THR A 28 8.76 -1.85 16.10
N PRO A 29 8.64 -2.42 14.91
CA PRO A 29 7.51 -3.21 14.46
C PRO A 29 7.33 -4.48 15.29
N SER A 30 6.10 -4.99 15.32
CA SER A 30 5.73 -6.14 16.14
C SER A 30 6.31 -7.45 15.63
N SER A 31 6.64 -7.54 14.35
CA SER A 31 7.30 -8.68 13.73
C SER A 31 8.55 -8.27 12.94
N GLN A 32 9.53 -9.19 12.86
CA GLN A 32 10.76 -8.96 12.10
C GLN A 32 10.49 -8.93 10.59
N ASN A 33 9.49 -9.65 10.12
CA ASN A 33 9.14 -9.75 8.70
C ASN A 33 8.74 -8.39 8.09
N GLN A 34 8.19 -7.49 8.88
CA GLN A 34 7.83 -6.14 8.43
C GLN A 34 9.04 -5.34 7.91
N TRP A 35 10.26 -5.61 8.45
CA TRP A 35 11.48 -4.94 8.00
C TRP A 35 11.84 -5.24 6.55
N ASP A 36 11.47 -6.41 6.03
CA ASP A 36 11.81 -6.78 4.64
C ASP A 36 11.08 -5.87 3.64
N LEU A 37 9.77 -5.65 3.86
CA LEU A 37 9.02 -4.73 3.02
C LEU A 37 9.41 -3.27 3.29
N ALA A 38 9.63 -2.89 4.56
CA ALA A 38 10.03 -1.53 4.92
C ALA A 38 11.34 -1.12 4.23
N ASN A 39 12.36 -1.98 4.25
CA ASN A 39 13.62 -1.73 3.58
C ASN A 39 13.46 -1.65 2.04
N ALA A 40 12.65 -2.54 1.46
CA ALA A 40 12.37 -2.52 0.03
C ALA A 40 11.67 -1.22 -0.40
N LEU A 41 10.68 -0.76 0.38
CA LEU A 41 9.97 0.50 0.13
C LEU A 41 10.90 1.72 0.25
N ALA A 42 11.71 1.79 1.31
CA ALA A 42 12.67 2.87 1.49
C ALA A 42 13.69 2.91 0.32
N GLN A 43 14.12 1.75 -0.16
CA GLN A 43 15.01 1.69 -1.33
C GLN A 43 14.27 2.13 -2.61
N GLU A 44 13.04 1.67 -2.83
CA GLU A 44 12.26 2.06 -4.02
C GLU A 44 11.99 3.57 -4.05
N LEU A 45 11.68 4.19 -2.90
CA LEU A 45 11.51 5.65 -2.82
C LEU A 45 12.79 6.41 -3.23
N LYS A 46 13.97 5.91 -2.85
CA LYS A 46 15.25 6.46 -3.31
C LYS A 46 15.45 6.27 -4.81
N ASP A 47 15.15 5.08 -5.32
CA ASP A 47 15.36 4.72 -6.73
C ASP A 47 14.47 5.53 -7.67
N ILE A 48 13.24 5.88 -7.27
CA ILE A 48 12.36 6.76 -8.05
C ILE A 48 12.76 8.23 -7.96
N GLY A 49 13.65 8.62 -7.03
CA GLY A 49 14.18 9.98 -6.91
C GLY A 49 13.54 10.83 -5.81
N MET A 50 12.88 10.23 -4.81
CA MET A 50 12.43 10.96 -3.63
C MET A 50 13.62 11.47 -2.80
N SER A 51 13.42 12.62 -2.16
CA SER A 51 14.40 13.23 -1.27
C SER A 51 14.14 12.85 0.19
N GLU A 52 15.15 13.03 1.05
CA GLU A 52 15.06 12.85 2.51
C GLU A 52 14.48 11.48 2.92
N VAL A 53 14.71 10.45 2.11
CA VAL A 53 14.20 9.11 2.44
C VAL A 53 14.89 8.59 3.68
N SER A 54 14.13 8.33 4.72
CA SER A 54 14.60 7.78 5.99
C SER A 54 13.72 6.62 6.44
N ILE A 55 14.34 5.69 7.16
CA ILE A 55 13.66 4.66 7.94
C ILE A 55 14.23 4.73 9.34
N ASP A 56 13.37 4.74 10.35
CA ASP A 56 13.80 4.84 11.74
C ASP A 56 13.94 3.45 12.41
N GLU A 57 14.31 3.44 13.68
CA GLU A 57 14.49 2.21 14.48
C GLU A 57 13.19 1.45 14.76
N HIS A 58 12.05 2.04 14.41
CA HIS A 58 10.72 1.45 14.52
C HIS A 58 10.09 1.12 13.17
N ALA A 59 10.89 1.18 12.09
CA ALA A 59 10.48 0.92 10.71
C ALA A 59 9.49 1.95 10.11
N TYR A 60 9.30 3.13 10.72
CA TYR A 60 8.57 4.20 10.04
C TYR A 60 9.42 4.76 8.90
N ILE A 61 8.81 4.83 7.73
CA ILE A 61 9.46 5.35 6.54
C ILE A 61 8.92 6.75 6.26
N MET A 62 9.80 7.70 6.01
CA MET A 62 9.44 9.04 5.57
C MET A 62 10.25 9.45 4.36
N ALA A 63 9.61 10.17 3.45
CA ALA A 63 10.25 10.73 2.27
C ALA A 63 9.61 12.06 1.86
N THR A 64 10.32 12.83 1.05
CA THR A 64 9.87 14.14 0.57
C THR A 64 9.98 14.20 -0.95
N LEU A 65 8.92 14.66 -1.60
CA LEU A 65 8.98 15.20 -2.95
C LEU A 65 9.02 16.74 -2.84
N PRO A 66 10.16 17.39 -3.15
CA PRO A 66 10.28 18.84 -3.06
C PRO A 66 9.31 19.57 -3.99
N SER A 67 8.85 20.75 -3.58
CA SER A 67 8.05 21.63 -4.43
C SER A 67 8.77 21.94 -5.76
N ASN A 68 7.99 22.03 -6.83
CA ASN A 68 8.47 22.54 -8.12
C ASN A 68 7.81 23.88 -8.52
N VAL A 69 7.24 24.59 -7.52
CA VAL A 69 6.77 25.97 -7.65
C VAL A 69 7.57 26.91 -6.76
N GLU A 70 7.69 28.20 -7.15
CA GLU A 70 8.51 29.19 -6.45
C GLU A 70 7.77 29.87 -5.29
N HIS A 71 6.43 29.89 -5.34
CA HIS A 71 5.62 30.49 -4.27
C HIS A 71 5.33 29.47 -3.17
N HIS A 72 5.11 29.97 -1.96
CA HIS A 72 4.75 29.12 -0.82
C HIS A 72 3.38 28.47 -1.06
N VAL A 73 3.33 27.16 -0.87
CA VAL A 73 2.10 26.35 -0.82
C VAL A 73 2.21 25.41 0.38
N PRO A 74 1.09 25.03 0.98
CA PRO A 74 1.10 24.08 2.10
C PRO A 74 1.71 22.73 1.71
N THR A 75 2.33 22.08 2.68
CA THR A 75 2.87 20.71 2.55
C THR A 75 1.78 19.70 2.81
N ILE A 76 1.54 18.82 1.86
CA ILE A 76 0.55 17.73 1.99
C ILE A 76 1.26 16.42 2.23
N GLY A 77 0.75 15.61 3.17
CA GLY A 77 1.22 14.26 3.45
C GLY A 77 0.29 13.19 2.90
N PHE A 78 0.87 12.06 2.47
CA PHE A 78 0.15 10.82 2.19
C PHE A 78 0.75 9.70 3.02
N ILE A 79 -0.11 8.94 3.70
CA ILE A 79 0.28 7.90 4.64
C ILE A 79 -0.44 6.60 4.28
N SER A 80 0.25 5.49 4.37
CA SER A 80 -0.29 4.13 4.26
C SER A 80 0.45 3.20 5.21
N HIS A 81 -0.18 2.07 5.57
CA HIS A 81 0.50 1.05 6.35
C HIS A 81 0.99 -0.11 5.49
N PHE A 82 2.06 -0.77 5.94
CA PHE A 82 2.64 -1.87 5.16
C PHE A 82 2.46 -3.24 5.82
N ASP A 83 2.05 -3.33 7.07
CA ASP A 83 1.75 -4.60 7.72
C ASP A 83 0.48 -5.27 7.15
N THR A 84 0.23 -6.47 7.57
CA THR A 84 -0.94 -7.26 7.19
C THR A 84 -1.56 -7.83 8.46
N SER A 85 -2.89 -7.89 8.50
CA SER A 85 -3.66 -8.39 9.62
C SER A 85 -3.20 -9.78 10.09
N PRO A 86 -3.12 -10.03 11.40
CA PRO A 86 -2.85 -11.33 11.96
C PRO A 86 -4.05 -12.29 11.96
N ASP A 87 -5.23 -11.85 11.48
CA ASP A 87 -6.45 -12.67 11.52
C ASP A 87 -6.39 -13.88 10.61
N PHE A 88 -5.60 -13.80 9.55
CA PHE A 88 -5.32 -14.92 8.65
C PHE A 88 -3.93 -14.76 8.04
N THR A 89 -3.30 -15.89 7.67
CA THR A 89 -1.92 -15.83 7.18
C THR A 89 -1.74 -14.96 5.94
N GLY A 90 -0.71 -14.11 5.97
CA GLY A 90 -0.22 -13.30 4.84
C GLY A 90 1.06 -13.86 4.21
N ALA A 91 1.48 -15.08 4.59
CA ALA A 91 2.69 -15.70 4.07
C ALA A 91 2.42 -16.52 2.78
N ASN A 92 3.39 -16.49 1.85
CA ASN A 92 3.31 -17.24 0.58
C ASN A 92 2.11 -16.87 -0.29
N VAL A 93 1.74 -15.61 -0.33
CA VAL A 93 0.65 -15.10 -1.16
C VAL A 93 0.87 -15.43 -2.63
N LYS A 94 -0.16 -15.95 -3.30
CA LYS A 94 -0.16 -16.29 -4.71
C LYS A 94 -1.12 -15.41 -5.49
N PRO A 95 -0.74 -14.18 -5.81
CA PRO A 95 -1.61 -13.26 -6.50
C PRO A 95 -1.89 -13.71 -7.93
N ARG A 96 -3.14 -13.54 -8.35
CA ARG A 96 -3.58 -13.82 -9.73
C ARG A 96 -4.36 -12.64 -10.27
N VAL A 97 -4.02 -12.20 -11.47
CA VAL A 97 -4.71 -11.13 -12.18
C VAL A 97 -5.82 -11.74 -13.04
N ILE A 98 -7.02 -11.20 -12.92
CA ILE A 98 -8.20 -11.55 -13.72
C ILE A 98 -8.55 -10.33 -14.54
N GLU A 99 -8.32 -10.42 -15.84
CA GLU A 99 -8.67 -9.33 -16.75
C GLU A 99 -10.15 -9.39 -17.13
N ASN A 100 -10.80 -8.23 -17.18
CA ASN A 100 -12.18 -8.10 -17.66
C ASN A 100 -13.15 -9.08 -16.97
N TYR A 101 -13.24 -8.93 -15.63
CA TYR A 101 -14.13 -9.78 -14.82
C TYR A 101 -15.55 -9.81 -15.38
N ASP A 102 -16.11 -11.00 -15.53
CA ASP A 102 -17.38 -11.24 -16.23
C ASP A 102 -18.61 -11.28 -15.30
N GLY A 103 -18.42 -11.17 -13.99
CA GLY A 103 -19.49 -11.20 -12.99
C GLY A 103 -19.83 -12.63 -12.51
N GLU A 104 -19.11 -13.63 -12.94
CA GLU A 104 -19.33 -15.03 -12.55
C GLU A 104 -18.44 -15.44 -11.36
N ASP A 105 -18.68 -16.65 -10.86
CA ASP A 105 -17.88 -17.26 -9.79
C ASP A 105 -16.39 -17.35 -10.16
N ILE A 106 -15.51 -16.89 -9.27
CA ILE A 106 -14.06 -16.99 -9.42
C ILE A 106 -13.56 -18.21 -8.64
N VAL A 107 -13.13 -19.26 -9.33
CA VAL A 107 -12.46 -20.40 -8.68
C VAL A 107 -11.06 -19.95 -8.26
N LEU A 108 -10.85 -19.75 -6.96
CA LEU A 108 -9.56 -19.37 -6.39
C LEU A 108 -8.63 -20.58 -6.28
N ASN A 109 -9.14 -21.70 -5.74
CA ASN A 109 -8.39 -22.94 -5.55
C ASN A 109 -9.28 -24.14 -5.87
N LYS A 110 -8.92 -24.90 -6.90
CA LYS A 110 -9.67 -26.10 -7.33
C LYS A 110 -9.53 -27.25 -6.35
N ASP A 111 -8.32 -27.45 -5.80
CA ASP A 111 -8.02 -28.62 -4.97
C ASP A 111 -8.72 -28.52 -3.60
N GLN A 112 -8.89 -27.29 -3.10
CA GLN A 112 -9.58 -27.01 -1.86
C GLN A 112 -11.02 -26.53 -2.04
N ASN A 113 -11.50 -26.48 -3.28
CA ASN A 113 -12.83 -25.99 -3.64
C ASN A 113 -13.15 -24.58 -3.07
N ILE A 114 -12.17 -23.67 -3.15
CA ILE A 114 -12.35 -22.29 -2.71
C ILE A 114 -12.85 -21.47 -3.89
N ILE A 115 -14.00 -20.86 -3.71
CA ILE A 115 -14.68 -20.06 -4.74
C ILE A 115 -15.02 -18.70 -4.14
N LEU A 116 -14.71 -17.63 -4.86
CA LEU A 116 -15.18 -16.29 -4.58
C LEU A 116 -16.39 -16.03 -5.48
N SER A 117 -17.58 -15.96 -4.88
CA SER A 117 -18.84 -15.90 -5.60
C SER A 117 -19.55 -14.56 -5.38
N PRO A 118 -20.09 -13.90 -6.44
CA PRO A 118 -20.90 -12.72 -6.29
C PRO A 118 -22.27 -13.02 -5.61
N LYS A 119 -22.63 -14.28 -5.42
CA LYS A 119 -23.83 -14.66 -4.64
C LYS A 119 -23.62 -14.51 -3.14
N GLU A 120 -22.37 -14.57 -2.69
CA GLU A 120 -21.96 -14.37 -1.29
C GLU A 120 -21.41 -12.95 -1.06
N PHE A 121 -20.78 -12.38 -2.08
CA PHE A 121 -20.15 -11.06 -2.08
C PHE A 121 -20.65 -10.25 -3.27
N ASP A 122 -21.85 -9.69 -3.15
CA ASP A 122 -22.57 -8.99 -4.23
C ASP A 122 -21.84 -7.74 -4.73
N ASP A 123 -21.01 -7.11 -3.90
CA ASP A 123 -20.13 -6.00 -4.29
C ASP A 123 -19.19 -6.36 -5.46
N LEU A 124 -18.88 -7.63 -5.68
CA LEU A 124 -18.09 -8.06 -6.86
C LEU A 124 -18.75 -7.65 -8.17
N LEU A 125 -20.07 -7.54 -8.21
CA LEU A 125 -20.81 -7.14 -9.42
C LEU A 125 -20.57 -5.69 -9.82
N LEU A 126 -20.10 -4.85 -8.89
CA LEU A 126 -19.70 -3.48 -9.18
C LEU A 126 -18.44 -3.41 -10.06
N TYR A 127 -17.68 -4.49 -10.12
CA TYR A 127 -16.40 -4.56 -10.80
C TYR A 127 -16.43 -5.35 -12.12
N VAL A 128 -17.62 -5.66 -12.63
CA VAL A 128 -17.75 -6.31 -13.95
C VAL A 128 -17.09 -5.45 -15.03
N GLY A 129 -16.28 -6.08 -15.87
CA GLY A 129 -15.47 -5.41 -16.88
C GLY A 129 -14.13 -4.85 -16.38
N ASN A 130 -13.89 -4.87 -15.07
CA ASN A 130 -12.63 -4.42 -14.49
C ASN A 130 -11.60 -5.54 -14.37
N THR A 131 -10.37 -5.17 -14.07
CA THR A 131 -9.31 -6.12 -13.70
C THR A 131 -9.31 -6.30 -12.19
N LEU A 132 -9.36 -7.55 -11.76
CA LEU A 132 -9.26 -7.93 -10.37
C LEU A 132 -7.90 -8.57 -10.08
N ILE A 133 -7.42 -8.40 -8.86
CA ILE A 133 -6.27 -9.14 -8.33
C ILE A 133 -6.78 -9.93 -7.12
N VAL A 134 -6.61 -11.23 -7.16
CA VAL A 134 -7.06 -12.17 -6.13
C VAL A 134 -5.92 -13.06 -5.66
N THR A 135 -6.06 -13.69 -4.50
CA THR A 135 -5.17 -14.78 -4.04
C THR A 135 -5.78 -16.14 -4.35
N ASP A 136 -5.11 -17.22 -4.00
CA ASP A 136 -5.64 -18.59 -4.13
C ASP A 136 -6.60 -18.97 -2.99
N GLY A 137 -6.95 -18.04 -2.12
CA GLY A 137 -7.86 -18.24 -0.99
C GLY A 137 -7.23 -18.97 0.21
N THR A 138 -5.95 -19.34 0.15
CA THR A 138 -5.23 -19.95 1.28
C THR A 138 -4.51 -18.93 2.15
N THR A 139 -4.49 -17.66 1.72
CA THR A 139 -3.90 -16.52 2.43
C THR A 139 -4.76 -15.29 2.26
N LEU A 140 -4.52 -14.25 3.10
CA LEU A 140 -4.90 -12.90 2.75
C LEU A 140 -4.16 -12.47 1.47
N LEU A 141 -4.77 -11.58 0.68
CA LEU A 141 -4.05 -10.90 -0.41
C LEU A 141 -3.15 -9.79 0.19
N GLY A 142 -3.62 -9.13 1.24
CA GLY A 142 -2.95 -7.99 1.84
C GLY A 142 -3.05 -6.74 0.96
N ALA A 143 -4.18 -6.56 0.25
CA ALA A 143 -4.46 -5.35 -0.51
C ALA A 143 -4.54 -4.14 0.42
N ASP A 144 -5.10 -4.35 1.58
CA ASP A 144 -5.02 -3.51 2.74
C ASP A 144 -3.63 -3.64 3.39
N ASP A 145 -2.79 -2.62 3.45
CA ASP A 145 -2.96 -1.36 2.67
C ASP A 145 -1.84 -1.19 1.61
N LYS A 146 -1.43 -2.31 1.00
CA LYS A 146 -0.44 -2.30 -0.11
C LYS A 146 -0.99 -1.64 -1.38
N ALA A 147 -2.32 -1.49 -1.46
CA ALA A 147 -2.96 -0.71 -2.51
C ALA A 147 -2.61 0.78 -2.37
N GLY A 148 -2.85 1.38 -1.20
CA GLY A 148 -2.50 2.77 -0.92
C GLY A 148 -1.00 3.04 -1.09
N ILE A 149 -0.13 2.14 -0.62
CA ILE A 149 1.32 2.25 -0.89
C ILE A 149 1.60 2.28 -2.40
N THR A 150 0.96 1.39 -3.17
CA THR A 150 1.13 1.33 -4.62
C THR A 150 0.69 2.62 -5.30
N GLU A 151 -0.42 3.18 -4.87
CA GLU A 151 -0.95 4.45 -5.37
C GLU A 151 0.01 5.60 -5.06
N ILE A 152 0.44 5.74 -3.81
CA ILE A 152 1.37 6.79 -3.37
C ILE A 152 2.68 6.71 -4.16
N VAL A 153 3.36 5.56 -4.17
CA VAL A 153 4.66 5.39 -4.84
C VAL A 153 4.53 5.63 -6.34
N SER A 154 3.42 5.16 -6.96
CA SER A 154 3.19 5.37 -8.39
C SER A 154 2.92 6.84 -8.71
N ALA A 155 2.16 7.55 -7.87
CA ALA A 155 1.91 8.97 -8.03
C ALA A 155 3.20 9.79 -7.90
N MET A 156 4.05 9.49 -6.90
CA MET A 156 5.33 10.17 -6.72
C MET A 156 6.26 9.95 -7.91
N GLU A 157 6.39 8.70 -8.37
CA GLU A 157 7.19 8.38 -9.56
C GLU A 157 6.67 9.13 -10.79
N TYR A 158 5.36 9.24 -10.94
CA TYR A 158 4.75 9.96 -12.06
C TYR A 158 5.06 11.45 -12.01
N LEU A 159 4.91 12.09 -10.85
CA LEU A 159 5.21 13.52 -10.68
C LEU A 159 6.70 13.82 -10.92
N ILE A 160 7.60 12.97 -10.46
CA ILE A 160 9.05 13.11 -10.68
C ILE A 160 9.38 13.03 -12.18
N LYS A 161 8.72 12.14 -12.92
CA LYS A 161 8.91 11.99 -14.37
C LYS A 161 8.23 13.07 -15.19
N HIS A 162 7.33 13.85 -14.61
CA HIS A 162 6.52 14.87 -15.26
C HIS A 162 6.66 16.24 -14.56
N PRO A 163 7.85 16.86 -14.58
CA PRO A 163 8.10 18.12 -13.87
C PRO A 163 7.26 19.31 -14.38
N GLU A 164 6.59 19.17 -15.52
CA GLU A 164 5.60 20.10 -16.01
C GLU A 164 4.35 20.19 -15.14
N ILE A 165 4.03 19.11 -14.38
CA ILE A 165 2.94 19.09 -13.40
C ILE A 165 3.41 19.86 -12.17
N LYS A 166 2.75 20.99 -11.88
CA LYS A 166 3.11 21.84 -10.76
C LYS A 166 2.51 21.33 -9.44
N HIS A 167 3.34 21.26 -8.40
CA HIS A 167 2.93 20.81 -7.07
C HIS A 167 3.75 21.50 -5.98
N GLY A 168 3.18 21.58 -4.78
CA GLY A 168 3.88 21.95 -3.56
C GLY A 168 4.75 20.82 -3.02
N PRO A 169 5.33 20.98 -1.81
CA PRO A 169 6.02 19.89 -1.14
C PRO A 169 5.04 18.77 -0.81
N ILE A 170 5.44 17.51 -1.06
CA ILE A 170 4.65 16.34 -0.71
C ILE A 170 5.47 15.46 0.23
N LYS A 171 4.88 15.07 1.35
CA LYS A 171 5.46 14.13 2.31
C LYS A 171 4.82 12.75 2.11
N VAL A 172 5.62 11.71 2.22
CA VAL A 172 5.18 10.32 2.18
C VAL A 172 5.58 9.65 3.48
N GLY A 173 4.63 8.97 4.12
CA GLY A 173 4.85 8.21 5.34
C GLY A 173 4.32 6.79 5.20
N PHE A 174 5.13 5.77 5.58
CA PHE A 174 4.64 4.41 5.68
C PHE A 174 4.86 3.88 7.09
N THR A 175 3.83 3.23 7.64
CA THR A 175 3.76 2.83 9.05
C THR A 175 3.70 1.31 9.21
N PRO A 176 4.32 0.76 10.27
CA PRO A 176 4.12 -0.61 10.70
C PRO A 176 2.89 -0.71 11.62
N ASP A 177 2.45 -1.94 11.91
CA ASP A 177 1.56 -2.30 13.04
C ASP A 177 0.22 -1.57 13.07
N GLU A 178 -0.30 -1.13 11.94
CA GLU A 178 -1.61 -0.46 11.87
C GLU A 178 -2.72 -1.45 12.24
N GLU A 179 -2.69 -2.64 11.69
CA GLU A 179 -3.68 -3.72 11.83
C GLU A 179 -3.86 -4.22 13.28
N ILE A 180 -2.95 -3.86 14.16
CA ILE A 180 -3.04 -4.11 15.61
C ILE A 180 -3.21 -2.82 16.42
N GLY A 181 -3.62 -1.73 15.76
CA GLY A 181 -3.91 -0.44 16.37
C GLY A 181 -2.70 0.33 16.86
N ARG A 182 -1.51 0.08 16.31
CA ARG A 182 -0.25 0.73 16.75
C ARG A 182 0.41 1.62 15.70
N GLY A 183 -0.18 1.75 14.53
CA GLY A 183 0.40 2.50 13.41
C GLY A 183 0.83 3.94 13.74
N ALA A 184 0.12 4.64 14.61
CA ALA A 184 0.45 6.00 15.00
C ALA A 184 1.38 6.12 16.23
N HIS A 185 1.67 5.05 16.97
CA HIS A 185 2.26 5.11 18.32
C HIS A 185 3.64 5.75 18.37
N LYS A 186 4.46 5.55 17.34
CA LYS A 186 5.83 6.07 17.26
C LYS A 186 6.03 7.02 16.08
N PHE A 187 4.95 7.37 15.37
CA PHE A 187 5.04 8.24 14.22
C PHE A 187 5.44 9.66 14.64
N ASP A 188 6.58 10.14 14.16
CA ASP A 188 7.07 11.48 14.45
C ASP A 188 6.41 12.52 13.55
N VAL A 189 5.28 13.06 14.01
CA VAL A 189 4.51 14.08 13.29
C VAL A 189 5.35 15.34 13.02
N THR A 190 6.23 15.71 13.94
CA THR A 190 7.09 16.90 13.79
C THR A 190 8.12 16.69 12.69
N LYS A 191 8.76 15.53 12.65
CA LYS A 191 9.70 15.16 11.58
C LYS A 191 8.99 15.00 10.24
N PHE A 192 7.78 14.43 10.23
CA PHE A 192 6.97 14.30 9.02
C PHE A 192 6.69 15.67 8.40
N GLY A 193 6.30 16.66 9.19
CA GLY A 193 6.27 18.07 8.82
C GLY A 193 5.30 18.43 7.70
N ALA A 194 4.18 17.72 7.58
CA ALA A 194 3.07 18.10 6.72
C ALA A 194 2.11 19.06 7.45
N ASP A 195 1.52 20.01 6.74
CA ASP A 195 0.47 20.88 7.28
C ASP A 195 -0.82 20.09 7.54
N TRP A 196 -1.13 19.11 6.66
CA TRP A 196 -2.14 18.08 6.85
C TRP A 196 -1.76 16.84 6.02
N ALA A 197 -2.35 15.71 6.37
CA ALA A 197 -2.11 14.47 5.67
C ALA A 197 -3.40 13.66 5.46
N TYR A 198 -3.37 12.80 4.43
CA TYR A 198 -4.40 11.83 4.14
C TYR A 198 -3.82 10.43 4.33
N THR A 199 -4.56 9.56 5.02
CA THR A 199 -4.32 8.12 5.01
C THR A 199 -4.97 7.55 3.75
N MET A 200 -4.17 6.87 2.94
CA MET A 200 -4.64 6.22 1.71
C MET A 200 -5.00 4.79 2.04
N ASP A 201 -6.09 4.62 2.78
CA ASP A 201 -6.55 3.34 3.29
C ASP A 201 -7.93 2.99 2.72
N GLY A 202 -8.33 1.70 2.82
CA GLY A 202 -9.46 1.19 2.08
C GLY A 202 -10.81 1.57 2.66
N SER A 203 -11.76 1.79 1.77
CA SER A 203 -13.20 1.83 1.97
C SER A 203 -13.87 1.72 0.59
N GLN A 204 -14.97 2.43 0.36
CA GLN A 204 -15.60 2.47 -0.97
C GLN A 204 -14.79 3.36 -1.92
N ILE A 205 -14.73 2.96 -3.19
CA ILE A 205 -14.03 3.73 -4.22
C ILE A 205 -14.62 5.15 -4.31
N GLY A 206 -13.75 6.15 -4.14
CA GLY A 206 -14.12 7.57 -4.25
C GLY A 206 -14.57 8.22 -2.95
N GLU A 207 -14.50 7.55 -1.82
CA GLU A 207 -14.65 8.14 -0.49
C GLU A 207 -13.31 8.76 0.00
N LEU A 208 -13.44 9.88 0.72
CA LEU A 208 -12.33 10.62 1.36
C LEU A 208 -12.64 10.78 2.84
#